data_7ad1166b5ef0a7c8ac0db09cae62bc01
#
_entry.id   7ad1166b5ef0a7c8ac0db09cae62bc01
#
_cell.length_a   1.000
_cell.length_b   1.000
_cell.length_c   1.000
_cell.angle_alpha   90.00
_cell.angle_beta   90.00
_cell.angle_gamma   90.00
#
_symmetry.space_group_name_H-M   'P 1'
#
loop_
_entity.id
_entity.type
_entity.pdbx_description
1 polymer ?
#
loop_
_entity_poly.entity_id
_entity_poly.type
_entity_poly.pdbx_seq_one_letter_code
_entity_poly.pdbx_strand_id
1 'polypeptide(L)'
;VGTLASAVGGAAAIEVIKPLLQQAPFELVRDAAEPLSLFLVVGCIAYLSLILGELVPKALALEYSERIALGVARPIHWLARLGGAAVLVLTLSSRAVLALLRVKGDGERAFITKEEIQHLIAEGRASGSVSSDEQEFIRNVFEFSTTQVRAVMVPRPRVVGLDLELSREEMLARVLEHQYSRYPVYRGEIEAVVGFVHGKDLLAQAVRSTSFDLAELMRPCFFVPETKRVNELLREMQRKHLHLAMVVDEYGSLSGVVTTEDQIGRAHV
;
A
#
# COMPACT_ATOMS: atom_id res chain seq x y z
N VAL A 1 39.17 -4.81 -22.41
CA VAL A 1 40.30 -5.75 -22.08
C VAL A 1 39.89 -7.18 -22.44
N GLY A 2 38.67 -7.64 -22.14
CA GLY A 2 38.23 -9.01 -22.46
C GLY A 2 38.18 -9.34 -23.95
N THR A 3 37.77 -8.41 -24.82
CA THR A 3 37.67 -8.63 -26.28
C THR A 3 39.01 -8.78 -26.95
N LEU A 4 40.02 -8.02 -26.54
CA LEU A 4 41.39 -8.11 -27.09
C LEU A 4 42.08 -9.44 -26.65
N ALA A 5 41.93 -9.80 -25.38
CA ALA A 5 42.46 -11.05 -24.86
C ALA A 5 41.82 -12.29 -25.53
N SER A 6 40.51 -12.25 -25.77
CA SER A 6 39.79 -13.31 -26.49
C SER A 6 40.20 -13.38 -27.96
N ALA A 7 40.47 -12.28 -28.62
CA ALA A 7 40.88 -12.28 -30.03
C ALA A 7 42.32 -12.87 -30.18
N VAL A 8 43.27 -12.45 -29.36
CA VAL A 8 44.66 -12.93 -29.40
C VAL A 8 44.71 -14.42 -28.95
N GLY A 9 44.05 -14.76 -27.84
CA GLY A 9 43.97 -16.14 -27.34
C GLY A 9 43.24 -17.09 -28.31
N GLY A 10 42.21 -16.60 -28.98
CA GLY A 10 41.48 -17.36 -30.01
C GLY A 10 42.35 -17.65 -31.24
N ALA A 11 43.12 -16.69 -31.73
CA ALA A 11 44.02 -16.87 -32.86
C ALA A 11 45.11 -17.93 -32.54
N ALA A 12 45.74 -17.81 -31.37
CA ALA A 12 46.73 -18.80 -30.91
C ALA A 12 46.14 -20.21 -30.72
N ALA A 13 44.93 -20.33 -30.22
CA ALA A 13 44.27 -21.64 -30.04
C ALA A 13 43.89 -22.26 -31.41
N ILE A 14 43.54 -21.48 -32.42
CA ILE A 14 43.28 -21.99 -33.77
C ILE A 14 44.55 -22.60 -34.38
N GLU A 15 45.70 -21.94 -34.21
CA GLU A 15 47.00 -22.45 -34.71
C GLU A 15 47.39 -23.81 -34.09
N VAL A 16 46.95 -24.11 -32.86
CA VAL A 16 47.20 -25.41 -32.20
C VAL A 16 46.17 -26.45 -32.60
N ILE A 17 44.90 -26.08 -32.74
CA ILE A 17 43.82 -27.04 -33.01
C ILE A 17 43.75 -27.45 -34.49
N LYS A 18 44.04 -26.54 -35.41
CA LYS A 18 44.02 -26.80 -36.86
C LYS A 18 44.89 -27.99 -37.29
N PRO A 19 46.18 -28.11 -36.87
CA PRO A 19 46.99 -29.25 -37.27
C PRO A 19 46.52 -30.58 -36.65
N LEU A 20 45.92 -30.56 -35.45
CA LEU A 20 45.32 -31.74 -34.83
C LEU A 20 44.14 -32.28 -35.66
N LEU A 21 43.29 -31.40 -36.16
CA LEU A 21 42.14 -31.76 -37.02
C LEU A 21 42.61 -32.25 -38.40
N GLN A 22 43.72 -31.74 -38.92
CA GLN A 22 44.30 -32.16 -40.20
C GLN A 22 44.90 -33.61 -40.14
N GLN A 23 45.21 -34.13 -38.96
CA GLN A 23 45.67 -35.49 -38.73
C GLN A 23 44.51 -36.49 -38.49
N ALA A 24 43.26 -36.04 -38.52
CA ALA A 24 42.10 -36.89 -38.30
C ALA A 24 41.97 -37.95 -39.39
N PRO A 25 41.49 -39.17 -39.08
CA PRO A 25 41.36 -40.31 -40.03
C PRO A 25 40.23 -40.08 -41.07
N PHE A 26 39.38 -39.07 -40.90
CA PHE A 26 38.22 -38.79 -41.75
C PHE A 26 38.52 -37.64 -42.73
N GLU A 27 38.37 -37.84 -44.01
CA GLU A 27 38.63 -36.84 -45.07
C GLU A 27 37.76 -35.58 -44.90
N LEU A 28 36.49 -35.73 -44.56
CA LEU A 28 35.59 -34.65 -44.27
C LEU A 28 36.06 -33.69 -43.15
N VAL A 29 36.73 -34.23 -42.13
CA VAL A 29 37.29 -33.44 -41.01
C VAL A 29 38.54 -32.71 -41.42
N ARG A 30 39.38 -33.32 -42.27
CA ARG A 30 40.59 -32.70 -42.82
C ARG A 30 40.30 -31.54 -43.74
N ASP A 31 39.32 -31.71 -44.62
CA ASP A 31 38.90 -30.68 -45.58
C ASP A 31 38.23 -29.50 -44.85
N ALA A 32 37.52 -29.79 -43.78
CA ALA A 32 36.84 -28.77 -42.98
C ALA A 32 37.66 -28.33 -41.75
N ALA A 33 38.96 -28.67 -41.65
CA ALA A 33 39.78 -28.42 -40.44
C ALA A 33 39.84 -26.92 -40.06
N GLU A 34 39.85 -26.01 -41.00
CA GLU A 34 39.91 -24.59 -40.73
C GLU A 34 38.58 -24.03 -40.19
N PRO A 35 37.44 -24.19 -40.82
CA PRO A 35 36.16 -23.70 -40.27
C PRO A 35 35.80 -24.48 -38.98
N LEU A 36 36.14 -25.73 -38.85
CA LEU A 36 35.89 -26.54 -37.66
C LEU A 36 36.73 -26.08 -36.44
N SER A 37 38.00 -25.76 -36.67
CA SER A 37 38.88 -25.21 -35.62
C SER A 37 38.38 -23.86 -35.13
N LEU A 38 37.96 -22.99 -36.05
CA LEU A 38 37.36 -21.69 -35.70
C LEU A 38 36.08 -21.85 -34.85
N PHE A 39 35.17 -22.73 -35.31
CA PHE A 39 33.92 -23.02 -34.60
C PHE A 39 34.17 -23.55 -33.19
N LEU A 40 35.08 -24.52 -33.02
CA LEU A 40 35.43 -25.09 -31.73
C LEU A 40 36.06 -24.07 -30.77
N VAL A 41 37.02 -23.28 -31.27
CA VAL A 41 37.67 -22.27 -30.44
C VAL A 41 36.72 -21.18 -30.02
N VAL A 42 35.96 -20.62 -30.99
CA VAL A 42 34.99 -19.58 -30.69
C VAL A 42 33.87 -20.09 -29.77
N GLY A 43 33.37 -21.28 -30.01
CA GLY A 43 32.37 -21.94 -29.17
C GLY A 43 32.88 -22.17 -27.73
N CYS A 44 34.12 -22.67 -27.59
CA CYS A 44 34.75 -22.90 -26.28
C CYS A 44 34.96 -21.55 -25.53
N ILE A 45 35.47 -20.52 -26.21
CA ILE A 45 35.67 -19.18 -25.62
C ILE A 45 34.34 -18.59 -25.22
N ALA A 46 33.31 -18.68 -26.09
CA ALA A 46 31.97 -18.16 -25.78
C ALA A 46 31.37 -18.91 -24.58
N TYR A 47 31.47 -20.22 -24.54
CA TYR A 47 30.99 -21.03 -23.44
C TYR A 47 31.66 -20.70 -22.11
N LEU A 48 33.00 -20.63 -22.11
CA LEU A 48 33.76 -20.27 -20.90
C LEU A 48 33.47 -18.86 -20.46
N SER A 49 33.37 -17.92 -21.41
CA SER A 49 33.00 -16.52 -21.12
C SER A 49 31.61 -16.40 -20.50
N LEU A 50 30.66 -17.18 -21.00
CA LEU A 50 29.29 -17.21 -20.43
C LEU A 50 29.27 -17.76 -19.01
N ILE A 51 29.95 -18.91 -18.80
CA ILE A 51 29.98 -19.52 -17.48
C ILE A 51 30.74 -18.66 -16.48
N LEU A 52 32.01 -18.31 -16.79
CA LEU A 52 32.88 -17.65 -15.83
C LEU A 52 32.61 -16.16 -15.73
N GLY A 53 32.13 -15.54 -16.82
CA GLY A 53 31.83 -14.09 -16.88
C GLY A 53 30.44 -13.71 -16.39
N GLU A 54 29.47 -14.61 -16.50
CA GLU A 54 28.08 -14.29 -16.18
C GLU A 54 27.45 -15.27 -15.18
N LEU A 55 27.37 -16.58 -15.51
CA LEU A 55 26.61 -17.53 -14.70
C LEU A 55 27.18 -17.75 -13.31
N VAL A 56 28.49 -17.99 -13.22
CA VAL A 56 29.15 -18.28 -11.93
C VAL A 56 29.14 -17.05 -11.00
N PRO A 57 29.51 -15.84 -11.45
CA PRO A 57 29.40 -14.65 -10.59
C PRO A 57 27.97 -14.36 -10.13
N LYS A 58 26.98 -14.57 -11.00
CA LYS A 58 25.57 -14.38 -10.67
C LYS A 58 25.07 -15.39 -9.63
N ALA A 59 25.43 -16.68 -9.83
CA ALA A 59 25.07 -17.72 -8.87
C ALA A 59 25.72 -17.49 -7.49
N LEU A 60 27.01 -17.12 -7.47
CA LEU A 60 27.72 -16.79 -6.23
C LEU A 60 27.11 -15.56 -5.53
N ALA A 61 26.73 -14.55 -6.30
CA ALA A 61 26.10 -13.34 -5.74
C ALA A 61 24.73 -13.62 -5.12
N LEU A 62 23.97 -14.57 -5.67
CA LEU A 62 22.68 -15.00 -5.11
C LEU A 62 22.87 -15.87 -3.86
N GLU A 63 23.80 -16.81 -3.89
CA GLU A 63 24.05 -17.75 -2.78
C GLU A 63 24.72 -17.08 -1.58
N TYR A 64 25.70 -16.19 -1.84
CA TYR A 64 26.49 -15.54 -0.80
C TYR A 64 26.33 -14.01 -0.80
N SER A 65 25.09 -13.53 -1.02
CA SER A 65 24.76 -12.12 -1.24
C SER A 65 25.36 -11.18 -0.19
N GLU A 66 25.27 -11.54 1.10
CA GLU A 66 25.75 -10.70 2.19
C GLU A 66 27.29 -10.60 2.22
N ARG A 67 28.00 -11.72 2.07
CA ARG A 67 29.47 -11.74 2.09
C ARG A 67 30.06 -11.01 0.89
N ILE A 68 29.46 -11.20 -0.28
CA ILE A 68 29.91 -10.54 -1.52
C ILE A 68 29.60 -9.05 -1.43
N ALA A 69 28.41 -8.66 -0.95
CA ALA A 69 28.05 -7.25 -0.76
C ALA A 69 29.05 -6.53 0.16
N LEU A 70 29.39 -7.13 1.31
CA LEU A 70 30.38 -6.58 2.24
C LEU A 70 31.78 -6.48 1.63
N GLY A 71 32.20 -7.49 0.86
CA GLY A 71 33.50 -7.53 0.19
C GLY A 71 33.64 -6.48 -0.92
N VAL A 72 32.58 -6.27 -1.69
CA VAL A 72 32.56 -5.36 -2.85
C VAL A 72 32.19 -3.91 -2.46
N ALA A 73 31.56 -3.71 -1.30
CA ALA A 73 31.12 -2.39 -0.84
C ALA A 73 32.25 -1.34 -0.81
N ARG A 74 33.43 -1.71 -0.30
CA ARG A 74 34.58 -0.80 -0.22
C ARG A 74 35.12 -0.40 -1.60
N PRO A 75 35.41 -1.33 -2.53
CA PRO A 75 35.83 -1.00 -3.90
C PRO A 75 34.79 -0.16 -4.64
N ILE A 76 33.51 -0.53 -4.54
CA ILE A 76 32.42 0.23 -5.18
C ILE A 76 32.33 1.64 -4.61
N HIS A 77 32.41 1.80 -3.28
CA HIS A 77 32.37 3.12 -2.65
C HIS A 77 33.56 4.01 -3.11
N TRP A 78 34.74 3.44 -3.22
CA TRP A 78 35.89 4.15 -3.73
C TRP A 78 35.72 4.56 -5.20
N LEU A 79 35.23 3.65 -6.04
CA LEU A 79 34.94 3.91 -7.45
C LEU A 79 33.85 4.98 -7.62
N ALA A 80 32.78 4.90 -6.82
CA ALA A 80 31.70 5.89 -6.80
C ALA A 80 32.22 7.28 -6.40
N ARG A 81 33.14 7.32 -5.45
CA ARG A 81 33.76 8.59 -5.02
C ARG A 81 34.64 9.23 -6.11
N LEU A 82 35.39 8.41 -6.85
CA LEU A 82 36.16 8.86 -8.01
C LEU A 82 35.25 9.31 -9.16
N GLY A 83 34.16 8.57 -9.40
CA GLY A 83 33.18 8.90 -10.42
C GLY A 83 32.27 10.09 -10.09
N GLY A 84 32.23 10.53 -8.83
CA GLY A 84 31.30 11.56 -8.36
C GLY A 84 31.39 12.88 -9.13
N ALA A 85 32.60 13.31 -9.49
CA ALA A 85 32.80 14.52 -10.30
C ALA A 85 32.22 14.38 -11.71
N ALA A 86 32.40 13.23 -12.37
CA ALA A 86 31.85 12.96 -13.69
C ALA A 86 30.32 12.88 -13.66
N VAL A 87 29.78 12.22 -12.64
CA VAL A 87 28.30 12.14 -12.41
C VAL A 87 27.73 13.54 -12.16
N LEU A 88 28.40 14.38 -11.38
CA LEU A 88 27.97 15.75 -11.13
C LEU A 88 27.90 16.57 -12.44
N VAL A 89 28.93 16.48 -13.28
CA VAL A 89 28.96 17.16 -14.58
C VAL A 89 27.84 16.69 -15.48
N LEU A 90 27.61 15.36 -15.58
CA LEU A 90 26.51 14.79 -16.35
C LEU A 90 25.13 15.21 -15.82
N THR A 91 24.97 15.24 -14.50
CA THR A 91 23.71 15.67 -13.88
C THR A 91 23.44 17.15 -14.11
N LEU A 92 24.46 18.01 -13.99
CA LEU A 92 24.33 19.44 -14.24
C LEU A 92 24.02 19.73 -15.72
N SER A 93 24.70 19.05 -16.64
CA SER A 93 24.45 19.20 -18.07
C SER A 93 23.03 18.70 -18.46
N SER A 94 22.60 17.57 -17.92
CA SER A 94 21.25 17.06 -18.12
C SER A 94 20.18 18.04 -17.60
N ARG A 95 20.38 18.58 -16.39
CA ARG A 95 19.48 19.61 -15.83
C ARG A 95 19.44 20.88 -16.67
N ALA A 96 20.56 21.31 -17.20
CA ALA A 96 20.63 22.47 -18.07
C ALA A 96 19.85 22.26 -19.38
N VAL A 97 19.96 21.07 -19.98
CA VAL A 97 19.19 20.69 -21.18
C VAL A 97 17.71 20.62 -20.87
N LEU A 98 17.31 19.98 -19.77
CA LEU A 98 15.91 19.91 -19.34
C LEU A 98 15.32 21.29 -19.05
N ALA A 99 16.08 22.18 -18.43
CA ALA A 99 15.67 23.56 -18.19
C ALA A 99 15.47 24.33 -19.51
N LEU A 100 16.35 24.13 -20.48
CA LEU A 100 16.24 24.73 -21.82
C LEU A 100 15.00 24.26 -22.55
N LEU A 101 14.67 22.96 -22.43
CA LEU A 101 13.47 22.35 -23.01
C LEU A 101 12.19 22.66 -22.20
N ARG A 102 12.27 23.45 -21.12
CA ARG A 102 11.17 23.76 -20.21
C ARG A 102 10.42 22.53 -19.68
N VAL A 103 11.04 21.38 -19.67
CA VAL A 103 10.53 20.20 -19.01
C VAL A 103 10.71 20.44 -17.51
N LYS A 104 9.61 20.70 -16.80
CA LYS A 104 9.60 20.63 -15.33
C LYS A 104 9.80 19.16 -14.97
N GLY A 105 11.05 18.75 -14.85
CA GLY A 105 11.38 17.51 -14.21
C GLY A 105 11.01 17.67 -12.75
N ASP A 106 9.89 17.13 -12.31
CA ASP A 106 9.74 16.72 -10.92
C ASP A 106 10.87 15.69 -10.72
N GLY A 107 11.98 16.21 -10.14
CA GLY A 107 13.13 15.36 -9.86
C GLY A 107 12.63 14.17 -9.09
N GLU A 108 12.97 12.98 -9.56
CA GLU A 108 12.70 11.65 -9.01
C GLU A 108 12.62 11.64 -7.47
N ARG A 109 11.57 12.19 -6.94
CA ARG A 109 10.98 11.60 -5.75
C ARG A 109 10.22 10.40 -6.30
N ALA A 110 10.83 9.25 -6.22
CA ALA A 110 10.08 8.01 -6.27
C ALA A 110 9.05 8.12 -5.13
N PHE A 111 7.91 8.76 -5.43
CA PHE A 111 6.79 8.74 -4.52
C PHE A 111 6.33 7.29 -4.55
N ILE A 112 6.74 6.54 -3.53
CA ILE A 112 6.18 5.21 -3.30
C ILE A 112 4.68 5.41 -3.25
N THR A 113 3.99 4.95 -4.28
CA THR A 113 2.54 5.05 -4.38
C THR A 113 1.89 4.03 -3.46
N LYS A 114 0.61 4.23 -3.15
CA LYS A 114 -0.17 3.27 -2.37
C LYS A 114 -0.17 1.89 -3.02
N GLU A 115 -0.26 1.85 -4.33
CA GLU A 115 -0.25 0.65 -5.15
C GLU A 115 1.10 -0.08 -5.06
N GLU A 116 2.20 0.65 -5.04
CA GLU A 116 3.54 0.08 -4.88
C GLU A 116 3.75 -0.51 -3.48
N ILE A 117 3.24 0.14 -2.42
CA ILE A 117 3.23 -0.43 -1.07
C ILE A 117 2.43 -1.73 -1.02
N GLN A 118 1.25 -1.76 -1.64
CA GLN A 118 0.42 -2.97 -1.71
C GLN A 118 1.14 -4.11 -2.45
N HIS A 119 1.88 -3.79 -3.51
CA HIS A 119 2.66 -4.77 -4.26
C HIS A 119 3.81 -5.35 -3.42
N LEU A 120 4.56 -4.51 -2.71
CA LEU A 120 5.62 -4.94 -1.80
C LEU A 120 5.10 -5.86 -0.67
N ILE A 121 3.91 -5.56 -0.15
CA ILE A 121 3.27 -6.41 0.86
C ILE A 121 2.87 -7.77 0.27
N ALA A 122 2.37 -7.79 -0.97
CA ALA A 122 2.03 -9.04 -1.66
C ALA A 122 3.27 -9.91 -1.93
N GLU A 123 4.42 -9.30 -2.31
CA GLU A 123 5.69 -9.99 -2.44
C GLU A 123 6.21 -10.52 -1.09
N GLY A 124 6.09 -9.71 -0.02
CA GLY A 124 6.40 -10.10 1.34
C GLY A 124 5.61 -11.34 1.80
N ARG A 125 4.34 -11.42 1.40
CA ARG A 125 3.52 -12.62 1.64
C ARG A 125 4.02 -13.83 0.86
N ALA A 126 4.35 -13.67 -0.42
CA ALA A 126 4.86 -14.75 -1.26
C ALA A 126 6.18 -15.33 -0.74
N SER A 127 7.03 -14.49 -0.12
CA SER A 127 8.29 -14.90 0.52
C SER A 127 8.12 -15.39 1.97
N GLY A 128 6.91 -15.32 2.54
CA GLY A 128 6.62 -15.74 3.92
C GLY A 128 7.06 -14.76 5.01
N SER A 129 7.48 -13.55 4.64
CA SER A 129 7.88 -12.50 5.59
C SER A 129 6.70 -11.66 6.11
N VAL A 130 5.52 -11.75 5.48
CA VAL A 130 4.27 -11.10 5.89
C VAL A 130 3.18 -12.16 5.93
N SER A 131 2.42 -12.23 7.02
CA SER A 131 1.28 -13.14 7.16
C SER A 131 0.06 -12.67 6.36
N SER A 132 -0.91 -13.57 6.14
CA SER A 132 -2.19 -13.22 5.51
C SER A 132 -2.94 -12.13 6.28
N ASP A 133 -2.95 -12.26 7.61
CA ASP A 133 -3.68 -11.35 8.51
C ASP A 133 -3.07 -9.95 8.52
N GLU A 134 -1.74 -9.85 8.51
CA GLU A 134 -1.02 -8.57 8.38
C GLU A 134 -1.30 -7.89 7.05
N GLN A 135 -1.30 -8.64 5.94
CA GLN A 135 -1.64 -8.11 4.62
C GLN A 135 -3.08 -7.56 4.60
N GLU A 136 -4.04 -8.33 5.15
CA GLU A 136 -5.44 -7.92 5.23
C GLU A 136 -5.60 -6.67 6.09
N PHE A 137 -4.94 -6.62 7.25
CA PHE A 137 -4.96 -5.45 8.13
C PHE A 137 -4.47 -4.18 7.42
N ILE A 138 -3.33 -4.26 6.71
CA ILE A 138 -2.79 -3.11 5.98
C ILE A 138 -3.75 -2.68 4.86
N ARG A 139 -4.36 -3.62 4.14
CA ARG A 139 -5.38 -3.31 3.13
C ARG A 139 -6.56 -2.57 3.75
N ASN A 140 -7.08 -3.06 4.88
CA ASN A 140 -8.21 -2.44 5.59
C ASN A 140 -7.87 -1.01 6.07
N VAL A 141 -6.64 -0.75 6.52
CA VAL A 141 -6.16 0.61 6.85
C VAL A 141 -6.19 1.54 5.63
N PHE A 142 -5.78 1.05 4.47
CA PHE A 142 -5.85 1.84 3.24
C PHE A 142 -7.28 2.12 2.79
N GLU A 143 -8.17 1.13 2.87
CA GLU A 143 -9.59 1.29 2.55
C GLU A 143 -10.27 2.25 3.52
N PHE A 144 -10.02 2.12 4.82
CA PHE A 144 -10.52 3.02 5.85
C PHE A 144 -10.20 4.50 5.57
N SER A 145 -9.00 4.77 5.05
CA SER A 145 -8.57 6.14 4.74
C SER A 145 -9.37 6.80 3.62
N THR A 146 -9.99 6.02 2.74
CA THR A 146 -10.74 6.50 1.57
C THR A 146 -12.26 6.32 1.70
N THR A 147 -12.71 5.52 2.66
CA THR A 147 -14.13 5.20 2.89
C THR A 147 -14.90 6.44 3.36
N GLN A 148 -16.07 6.66 2.80
CA GLN A 148 -17.00 7.72 3.18
C GLN A 148 -17.96 7.25 4.27
N VAL A 149 -18.48 8.20 5.06
CA VAL A 149 -19.41 7.95 6.17
C VAL A 149 -20.65 7.20 5.72
N ARG A 150 -21.19 7.47 4.53
CA ARG A 150 -22.34 6.74 3.96
C ARG A 150 -22.16 5.24 3.86
N ALA A 151 -20.92 4.76 3.74
CA ALA A 151 -20.64 3.33 3.61
C ALA A 151 -20.64 2.60 4.97
N VAL A 152 -20.46 3.32 6.07
CA VAL A 152 -20.36 2.75 7.43
C VAL A 152 -21.50 3.15 8.35
N MET A 153 -22.32 4.15 8.00
CA MET A 153 -23.43 4.61 8.81
C MET A 153 -24.53 3.56 8.95
N VAL A 154 -25.30 3.64 10.01
CA VAL A 154 -26.61 3.00 10.12
C VAL A 154 -27.58 3.85 9.31
N PRO A 155 -28.15 3.35 8.20
CA PRO A 155 -29.04 4.13 7.35
C PRO A 155 -30.36 4.44 8.05
N ARG A 156 -30.99 5.55 7.70
CA ARG A 156 -32.22 6.09 8.32
C ARG A 156 -33.30 5.06 8.60
N PRO A 157 -33.66 4.12 7.68
CA PRO A 157 -34.73 3.15 7.97
C PRO A 157 -34.42 2.20 9.12
N ARG A 158 -33.17 2.11 9.54
CA ARG A 158 -32.70 1.26 10.65
C ARG A 158 -32.37 2.05 11.91
N VAL A 159 -32.52 3.38 11.87
CA VAL A 159 -32.29 4.26 13.03
C VAL A 159 -33.49 4.15 13.97
N VAL A 160 -33.23 3.77 15.21
CA VAL A 160 -34.22 3.80 16.28
C VAL A 160 -34.08 5.13 17.03
N GLY A 161 -35.05 5.99 16.87
CA GLY A 161 -35.14 7.28 17.55
C GLY A 161 -36.34 7.36 18.48
N LEU A 162 -36.43 8.45 19.23
CA LEU A 162 -37.53 8.80 20.12
C LEU A 162 -38.20 10.06 19.61
N ASP A 163 -39.51 9.97 19.35
CA ASP A 163 -40.31 11.17 19.06
C ASP A 163 -40.57 11.93 20.37
N LEU A 164 -40.49 13.27 20.31
CA LEU A 164 -40.84 14.13 21.43
C LEU A 164 -42.30 13.99 21.91
N GLU A 165 -43.17 13.51 21.02
CA GLU A 165 -44.60 13.35 21.30
C GLU A 165 -44.95 11.98 21.92
N LEU A 166 -43.95 11.03 22.02
CA LEU A 166 -44.18 9.73 22.64
C LEU A 166 -44.50 9.87 24.14
N SER A 167 -45.39 9.03 24.61
CA SER A 167 -45.62 8.88 26.05
C SER A 167 -44.36 8.34 26.74
N ARG A 168 -44.27 8.60 28.03
CA ARG A 168 -43.17 8.08 28.86
C ARG A 168 -43.06 6.55 28.77
N GLU A 169 -44.20 5.87 28.82
CA GLU A 169 -44.31 4.41 28.79
C GLU A 169 -43.78 3.87 27.45
N GLU A 170 -44.12 4.48 26.34
CA GLU A 170 -43.64 4.12 24.99
C GLU A 170 -42.15 4.37 24.81
N MET A 171 -41.62 5.51 25.33
CA MET A 171 -40.20 5.80 25.31
C MET A 171 -39.39 4.74 26.08
N LEU A 172 -39.86 4.39 27.29
CA LEU A 172 -39.20 3.39 28.13
C LEU A 172 -39.30 2.00 27.51
N ALA A 173 -40.43 1.64 26.95
CA ALA A 173 -40.59 0.36 26.25
C ALA A 173 -39.58 0.24 25.10
N ARG A 174 -39.46 1.28 24.28
CA ARG A 174 -38.51 1.32 23.16
C ARG A 174 -37.06 1.25 23.60
N VAL A 175 -36.69 1.93 24.72
CA VAL A 175 -35.35 1.87 25.27
C VAL A 175 -35.02 0.48 25.84
N LEU A 176 -35.96 -0.16 26.49
CA LEU A 176 -35.81 -1.52 27.05
C LEU A 176 -35.75 -2.60 25.96
N GLU A 177 -36.49 -2.41 24.85
CA GLU A 177 -36.47 -3.33 23.70
C GLU A 177 -35.14 -3.30 22.97
N HIS A 178 -34.64 -2.09 22.64
CA HIS A 178 -33.46 -1.95 21.77
C HIS A 178 -32.15 -1.82 22.52
N GLN A 179 -32.14 -1.38 23.77
CA GLN A 179 -30.98 -1.29 24.68
C GLN A 179 -29.78 -0.50 24.12
N TYR A 180 -30.03 0.49 23.26
CA TYR A 180 -28.97 1.34 22.74
C TYR A 180 -28.50 2.36 23.78
N SER A 181 -27.23 2.72 23.72
CA SER A 181 -26.66 3.71 24.65
C SER A 181 -27.18 5.14 24.36
N ARG A 182 -27.54 5.47 23.11
CA ARG A 182 -27.93 6.80 22.66
C ARG A 182 -29.08 6.69 21.66
N TYR A 183 -30.07 7.55 21.82
CA TYR A 183 -31.23 7.64 20.94
C TYR A 183 -31.34 9.02 20.35
N PRO A 184 -31.34 9.20 19.00
CA PRO A 184 -31.76 10.43 18.36
C PRO A 184 -33.16 10.81 18.82
N VAL A 185 -33.38 12.08 19.07
CA VAL A 185 -34.69 12.66 19.40
C VAL A 185 -35.14 13.52 18.24
N TYR A 186 -36.37 13.30 17.78
CA TYR A 186 -36.93 14.00 16.64
C TYR A 186 -38.36 14.52 16.95
N ARG A 187 -38.88 15.36 16.07
CA ARG A 187 -40.22 15.91 16.19
C ARG A 187 -41.02 15.52 14.96
N GLY A 188 -42.03 14.66 15.14
CA GLY A 188 -42.90 14.18 14.08
C GLY A 188 -42.20 13.18 13.13
N GLU A 189 -41.33 13.66 12.27
CA GLU A 189 -40.58 12.81 11.34
C GLU A 189 -39.12 12.65 11.76
N ILE A 190 -38.56 11.45 11.53
CA ILE A 190 -37.20 11.12 11.97
C ILE A 190 -36.13 11.98 11.28
N GLU A 191 -36.47 12.64 10.17
CA GLU A 191 -35.65 13.63 9.48
C GLU A 191 -35.41 14.90 10.31
N ALA A 192 -36.36 15.24 11.17
CA ALA A 192 -36.34 16.45 11.99
C ALA A 192 -35.67 16.17 13.36
N VAL A 193 -34.45 15.70 13.37
CA VAL A 193 -33.69 15.45 14.61
C VAL A 193 -33.37 16.76 15.30
N VAL A 194 -33.77 16.87 16.56
CA VAL A 194 -33.57 18.05 17.43
C VAL A 194 -32.48 17.84 18.49
N GLY A 195 -32.12 16.61 18.82
CA GLY A 195 -31.13 16.27 19.80
C GLY A 195 -30.91 14.76 19.94
N PHE A 196 -30.19 14.37 20.96
CA PHE A 196 -30.10 12.97 21.36
C PHE A 196 -30.17 12.83 22.87
N VAL A 197 -30.55 11.67 23.36
CA VAL A 197 -30.60 11.33 24.78
C VAL A 197 -29.86 10.03 25.05
N HIS A 198 -29.24 9.93 26.22
CA HIS A 198 -28.71 8.65 26.69
C HIS A 198 -29.80 7.75 27.28
N GLY A 199 -29.87 6.50 26.84
CA GLY A 199 -30.82 5.53 27.37
C GLY A 199 -30.72 5.36 28.89
N LYS A 200 -29.50 5.40 29.44
CA LYS A 200 -29.26 5.34 30.89
C LYS A 200 -29.85 6.53 31.65
N ASP A 201 -29.84 7.75 31.05
CA ASP A 201 -30.35 8.96 31.72
C ASP A 201 -31.89 8.89 31.76
N LEU A 202 -32.53 8.36 30.68
CA LEU A 202 -33.96 8.10 30.64
C LEU A 202 -34.37 7.07 31.70
N LEU A 203 -33.66 5.94 31.79
CA LEU A 203 -33.94 4.91 32.78
C LEU A 203 -33.74 5.40 34.21
N ALA A 204 -32.66 6.17 34.47
CA ALA A 204 -32.41 6.75 35.77
C ALA A 204 -33.52 7.74 36.19
N GLN A 205 -34.00 8.55 35.26
CA GLN A 205 -35.09 9.51 35.51
C GLN A 205 -36.40 8.78 35.75
N ALA A 206 -36.68 7.70 35.00
CA ALA A 206 -37.86 6.88 35.18
C ALA A 206 -37.99 6.25 36.58
N VAL A 207 -36.88 5.93 37.22
CA VAL A 207 -36.83 5.44 38.61
C VAL A 207 -37.05 6.55 39.62
N ARG A 208 -36.61 7.77 39.35
CA ARG A 208 -36.63 8.92 40.26
C ARG A 208 -37.94 9.69 40.23
N SER A 209 -38.61 9.72 39.13
CA SER A 209 -39.80 10.55 38.88
C SER A 209 -40.83 9.82 38.08
N THR A 210 -42.09 10.09 38.37
CA THR A 210 -43.24 9.59 37.59
C THR A 210 -43.48 10.37 36.30
N SER A 211 -42.93 11.61 36.22
CA SER A 211 -42.95 12.45 35.03
C SER A 211 -41.56 13.05 34.77
N PHE A 212 -41.13 13.14 33.54
CA PHE A 212 -39.92 13.84 33.14
C PHE A 212 -40.12 14.52 31.79
N ASP A 213 -39.41 15.62 31.61
CA ASP A 213 -39.34 16.27 30.32
C ASP A 213 -38.14 15.77 29.53
N LEU A 214 -38.40 15.19 28.36
CA LEU A 214 -37.36 14.73 27.47
C LEU A 214 -36.41 15.84 27.05
N ALA A 215 -36.93 17.09 26.92
CA ALA A 215 -36.14 18.25 26.57
C ALA A 215 -35.01 18.56 27.58
N GLU A 216 -35.24 18.31 28.87
CA GLU A 216 -34.21 18.51 29.93
C GLU A 216 -33.07 17.51 29.85
N LEU A 217 -33.31 16.30 29.32
CA LEU A 217 -32.31 15.25 29.16
C LEU A 217 -31.60 15.30 27.82
N MET A 218 -32.13 16.07 26.90
CA MET A 218 -31.65 16.14 25.53
C MET A 218 -30.33 16.88 25.43
N ARG A 219 -29.44 16.36 24.59
CA ARG A 219 -28.13 16.94 24.28
C ARG A 219 -28.07 17.31 22.79
N PRO A 220 -27.27 18.34 22.43
CA PRO A 220 -27.15 18.75 21.04
C PRO A 220 -26.49 17.68 20.18
N CYS A 221 -26.99 17.51 18.98
CA CYS A 221 -26.43 16.60 17.98
C CYS A 221 -25.22 17.19 17.26
N PHE A 222 -24.33 16.30 16.86
CA PHE A 222 -23.25 16.61 15.96
C PHE A 222 -23.62 16.11 14.56
N PHE A 223 -23.72 17.02 13.60
CA PHE A 223 -24.11 16.70 12.23
C PHE A 223 -22.90 16.65 11.30
N VAL A 224 -22.90 15.68 10.40
CA VAL A 224 -21.82 15.45 9.43
C VAL A 224 -22.39 15.08 8.07
N PRO A 225 -21.79 15.53 6.95
CA PRO A 225 -22.24 15.12 5.63
C PRO A 225 -21.85 13.64 5.36
N GLU A 226 -22.67 12.94 4.60
CA GLU A 226 -22.46 11.54 4.23
C GLU A 226 -21.20 11.31 3.38
N THR A 227 -20.73 12.34 2.67
CA THR A 227 -19.53 12.33 1.83
C THR A 227 -18.22 12.46 2.61
N LYS A 228 -18.29 12.83 3.90
CA LYS A 228 -17.10 12.97 4.76
C LYS A 228 -16.33 11.67 4.88
N ARG A 229 -15.01 11.73 4.93
CA ARG A 229 -14.18 10.54 5.12
C ARG A 229 -14.25 10.04 6.56
N VAL A 230 -14.32 8.71 6.71
CA VAL A 230 -14.46 8.06 8.03
C VAL A 230 -13.27 8.36 8.94
N ASN A 231 -12.04 8.36 8.40
CA ASN A 231 -10.84 8.69 9.18
C ASN A 231 -10.82 10.13 9.71
N GLU A 232 -11.38 11.09 8.97
CA GLU A 232 -11.51 12.48 9.40
C GLU A 232 -12.59 12.62 10.49
N LEU A 233 -13.71 11.94 10.28
CA LEU A 233 -14.80 11.92 11.25
C LEU A 233 -14.35 11.31 12.58
N LEU A 234 -13.66 10.17 12.53
CA LEU A 234 -13.17 9.49 13.75
C LEU A 234 -12.27 10.41 14.57
N ARG A 235 -11.32 11.08 13.92
CA ARG A 235 -10.42 12.05 14.60
C ARG A 235 -11.19 13.22 15.20
N GLU A 236 -12.22 13.71 14.52
CA GLU A 236 -13.04 14.80 15.01
C GLU A 236 -13.90 14.39 16.20
N MET A 237 -14.54 13.22 16.11
CA MET A 237 -15.33 12.66 17.21
C MET A 237 -14.46 12.39 18.45
N GLN A 238 -13.26 11.84 18.26
CA GLN A 238 -12.29 11.62 19.38
C GLN A 238 -11.87 12.93 20.04
N ARG A 239 -11.52 13.96 19.26
CA ARG A 239 -11.13 15.27 19.80
C ARG A 239 -12.25 15.97 20.57
N LYS A 240 -13.50 15.79 20.11
CA LYS A 240 -14.68 16.38 20.75
C LYS A 240 -15.33 15.47 21.81
N HIS A 241 -14.77 14.29 22.07
CA HIS A 241 -15.34 13.27 22.95
C HIS A 241 -16.78 12.88 22.60
N LEU A 242 -17.08 12.83 21.29
CA LEU A 242 -18.37 12.43 20.76
C LEU A 242 -18.37 10.96 20.38
N HIS A 243 -19.49 10.28 20.64
CA HIS A 243 -19.68 8.87 20.31
C HIS A 243 -20.82 8.63 19.34
N LEU A 244 -21.55 9.68 18.94
CA LEU A 244 -22.66 9.60 18.00
C LEU A 244 -22.64 10.85 17.11
N ALA A 245 -22.79 10.67 15.81
CA ALA A 245 -22.99 11.75 14.86
C ALA A 245 -24.24 11.46 13.98
N MET A 246 -25.00 12.48 13.69
CA MET A 246 -26.11 12.46 12.73
C MET A 246 -25.54 12.70 11.34
N VAL A 247 -25.83 11.81 10.42
CA VAL A 247 -25.39 11.91 9.03
C VAL A 247 -26.50 12.56 8.21
N VAL A 248 -26.16 13.62 7.50
CA VAL A 248 -27.13 14.38 6.70
C VAL A 248 -26.74 14.40 5.23
N ASP A 249 -27.75 14.48 4.38
CA ASP A 249 -27.63 14.70 2.94
C ASP A 249 -27.35 16.18 2.59
N GLU A 250 -27.34 16.51 1.29
CA GLU A 250 -27.10 17.86 0.76
C GLU A 250 -28.23 18.84 1.10
N TYR A 251 -29.39 18.33 1.48
CA TYR A 251 -30.57 19.12 1.86
C TYR A 251 -30.70 19.32 3.37
N GLY A 252 -29.79 18.70 4.15
CA GLY A 252 -29.84 18.73 5.60
C GLY A 252 -30.77 17.69 6.23
N SER A 253 -31.35 16.79 5.45
CA SER A 253 -32.20 15.71 5.93
C SER A 253 -31.34 14.58 6.52
N LEU A 254 -31.87 13.90 7.56
CA LEU A 254 -31.17 12.76 8.17
C LEU A 254 -31.07 11.59 7.19
N SER A 255 -29.85 11.22 6.81
CA SER A 255 -29.53 10.02 6.03
C SER A 255 -29.27 8.80 6.91
N GLY A 256 -28.79 9.02 8.14
CA GLY A 256 -28.48 7.96 9.08
C GLY A 256 -27.74 8.46 10.32
N VAL A 257 -27.21 7.52 11.07
CA VAL A 257 -26.36 7.80 12.24
C VAL A 257 -25.07 7.00 12.15
N VAL A 258 -24.01 7.49 12.77
CA VAL A 258 -22.74 6.78 12.87
C VAL A 258 -22.18 6.90 14.29
N THR A 259 -21.72 5.79 14.83
CA THR A 259 -21.04 5.72 16.12
C THR A 259 -19.53 5.50 15.96
N THR A 260 -18.77 5.71 17.02
CA THR A 260 -17.33 5.37 17.01
C THR A 260 -17.11 3.87 16.87
N GLU A 261 -18.00 3.07 17.40
CA GLU A 261 -17.97 1.61 17.34
C GLU A 261 -18.19 1.10 15.90
N ASP A 262 -19.13 1.69 15.16
CA ASP A 262 -19.38 1.35 13.75
C ASP A 262 -18.16 1.64 12.86
N GLN A 263 -17.42 2.70 13.16
CA GLN A 263 -16.22 3.09 12.41
C GLN A 263 -15.07 2.10 12.66
N ILE A 264 -14.90 1.65 13.91
CA ILE A 264 -13.83 0.72 14.30
C ILE A 264 -14.18 -0.70 13.90
N GLY A 265 -15.43 -1.14 14.12
CA GLY A 265 -15.88 -2.51 13.83
C GLY A 265 -15.75 -2.89 12.36
N ARG A 266 -15.97 -1.96 11.43
CA ARG A 266 -15.79 -2.21 9.99
C ARG A 266 -14.36 -1.99 9.49
N ALA A 267 -13.46 -1.47 10.30
CA ALA A 267 -12.03 -1.43 10.00
C ALA A 267 -11.33 -2.78 10.24
N HIS A 268 -12.02 -3.72 10.89
CA HIS A 268 -11.51 -5.05 11.25
C HIS A 268 -12.19 -6.21 10.48
N VAL A 269 -13.11 -5.92 9.56
CA VAL A 269 -13.80 -6.95 8.74
C VAL A 269 -13.33 -6.93 7.31
#